data_4a2aaf78d51efcd04c3f42c0b663e898
#
_entry.id   4a2aaf78d51efcd04c3f42c0b663e898
#
_cell.length_a   1.000
_cell.length_b   1.000
_cell.length_c   1.000
_cell.angle_alpha   90.00
_cell.angle_beta   90.00
_cell.angle_gamma   90.00
#
_symmetry.space_group_name_H-M   'P 1'
#
loop_
_entity.id
_entity.type
_entity.pdbx_description
1 polymer ?
#
loop_
_entity_poly.entity_id
_entity_poly.type
_entity_poly.pdbx_seq_one_letter_code
_entity_poly.pdbx_strand_id
1 'polypeptide(L)'
;MDYPLNNQPATDRYDRMQYKYCGKSGLQLPLISLGLWHNFGSVDNFSVATDMIKYAFDHGITHFDLANNYGPVPGSAETNFGRILKENFQGYRDEMIISSKAGHDMWAGPYGGNSSRKNLMASIDQSLRRTGLEYFDIFYSHRYDGVTPVEETIQTLIDIVKQGKALYIGISKYPPLQARIAYEMMAKAGVPCLISQYRYSMFDRAVEAESLPLAAEH
;
A
#
# COMPACT_ATOMS: atom_id res chain seq x y z
N MET A 1 -12.72 12.41 -23.01
CA MET A 1 -11.59 13.27 -22.60
C MET A 1 -10.43 12.89 -23.49
N ASP A 2 -9.97 13.83 -24.30
CA ASP A 2 -8.84 13.59 -25.21
C ASP A 2 -7.55 13.72 -24.40
N TYR A 3 -6.90 12.59 -24.12
CA TYR A 3 -5.52 12.60 -23.62
C TYR A 3 -4.59 13.18 -24.71
N PRO A 4 -3.61 14.01 -24.34
CA PRO A 4 -2.67 14.55 -25.31
C PRO A 4 -1.98 13.40 -26.06
N LEU A 5 -1.88 13.54 -27.38
CA LEU A 5 -1.34 12.56 -28.33
C LEU A 5 0.10 12.06 -28.01
N ASN A 6 0.80 12.68 -27.07
CA ASN A 6 2.19 12.37 -26.73
C ASN A 6 2.39 11.39 -25.57
N ASN A 7 1.35 10.86 -24.97
CA ASN A 7 1.41 9.87 -23.88
C ASN A 7 2.32 10.26 -22.68
N GLN A 8 2.63 11.55 -22.52
CA GLN A 8 3.42 12.06 -21.41
C GLN A 8 2.50 12.66 -20.36
N PRO A 9 2.79 12.43 -19.05
CA PRO A 9 2.05 13.04 -17.95
C PRO A 9 2.04 14.56 -18.02
N ALA A 10 0.97 15.18 -17.51
CA ALA A 10 0.81 16.62 -17.47
C ALA A 10 2.00 17.30 -16.74
N THR A 11 2.55 18.36 -17.31
CA THR A 11 3.71 19.06 -16.73
C THR A 11 3.35 19.85 -15.48
N ASP A 12 2.09 20.28 -15.35
CA ASP A 12 1.52 21.04 -14.23
C ASP A 12 0.80 20.15 -13.19
N ARG A 13 1.02 18.82 -13.24
CA ARG A 13 0.31 17.84 -12.40
C ARG A 13 0.43 18.10 -10.90
N TYR A 14 1.48 18.75 -10.45
CA TYR A 14 1.72 19.02 -9.03
C TYR A 14 1.13 20.35 -8.54
N ASP A 15 0.68 21.23 -9.44
CA ASP A 15 0.31 22.60 -9.09
C ASP A 15 -0.98 22.69 -8.26
N ARG A 16 -1.85 21.69 -8.35
CA ARG A 16 -3.18 21.69 -7.71
C ARG A 16 -3.30 20.74 -6.53
N MET A 17 -2.44 19.72 -6.44
CA MET A 17 -2.48 18.76 -5.35
C MET A 17 -1.73 19.32 -4.13
N GLN A 18 -2.34 19.14 -2.97
CA GLN A 18 -1.66 19.42 -1.71
C GLN A 18 -0.99 18.16 -1.19
N TYR A 19 0.24 18.32 -0.71
CA TYR A 19 1.04 17.24 -0.12
C TYR A 19 1.30 17.53 1.35
N LYS A 20 1.26 16.50 2.19
CA LYS A 20 1.56 16.60 3.63
C LYS A 20 2.60 15.56 4.02
N TYR A 21 3.48 15.93 4.94
CA TYR A 21 4.40 14.98 5.54
C TYR A 21 3.65 13.88 6.27
N CYS A 22 4.08 12.64 6.07
CA CYS A 22 3.54 11.48 6.73
C CYS A 22 4.18 11.34 8.12
N GLY A 23 3.45 11.76 9.14
CA GLY A 23 3.95 11.80 10.52
C GLY A 23 5.24 12.61 10.67
N LYS A 24 6.24 12.00 11.31
CA LYS A 24 7.58 12.60 11.54
C LYS A 24 8.60 12.22 10.47
N SER A 25 8.17 11.65 9.34
CA SER A 25 9.05 11.23 8.24
C SER A 25 9.28 12.35 7.23
N GLY A 26 10.29 12.19 6.38
CA GLY A 26 10.52 13.07 5.24
C GLY A 26 9.61 12.78 4.04
N LEU A 27 8.79 11.72 4.08
CA LEU A 27 7.90 11.35 2.99
C LEU A 27 6.67 12.26 2.98
N GLN A 28 6.37 12.85 1.82
CA GLN A 28 5.12 13.56 1.60
C GLN A 28 4.13 12.68 0.84
N LEU A 29 2.89 12.67 1.28
CA LEU A 29 1.78 12.01 0.59
C LEU A 29 0.78 13.05 0.07
N PRO A 30 0.17 12.81 -1.10
CA PRO A 30 -0.94 13.63 -1.56
C PRO A 30 -2.13 13.47 -0.60
N LEU A 31 -2.98 14.49 -0.49
CA LEU A 31 -4.18 14.39 0.35
C LEU A 31 -5.17 13.34 -0.13
N ILE A 32 -5.08 12.96 -1.40
CA ILE A 32 -5.92 11.94 -2.03
C ILE A 32 -4.99 10.85 -2.60
N SER A 33 -5.30 9.60 -2.30
CA SER A 33 -4.63 8.42 -2.88
C SER A 33 -5.62 7.63 -3.71
N LEU A 34 -5.15 6.98 -4.78
CA LEU A 34 -5.98 6.07 -5.58
C LEU A 34 -5.87 4.64 -5.04
N GLY A 35 -6.96 4.14 -4.45
CA GLY A 35 -7.07 2.74 -4.03
C GLY A 35 -7.47 1.84 -5.21
N LEU A 36 -6.74 0.75 -5.40
CA LEU A 36 -6.93 -0.16 -6.53
C LEU A 36 -7.70 -1.44 -6.16
N TRP A 37 -8.60 -1.36 -5.19
CA TRP A 37 -9.41 -2.52 -4.79
C TRP A 37 -10.46 -2.88 -5.83
N HIS A 38 -11.21 -1.91 -6.34
CA HIS A 38 -12.26 -2.09 -7.36
C HIS A 38 -11.83 -1.46 -8.67
N ASN A 39 -12.33 -1.97 -9.79
CA ASN A 39 -12.11 -1.51 -11.16
C ASN A 39 -10.72 -1.78 -11.75
N PHE A 40 -9.87 -2.54 -11.06
CA PHE A 40 -8.50 -2.84 -11.51
C PHE A 40 -8.19 -4.34 -11.63
N GLY A 41 -9.18 -5.21 -11.38
CA GLY A 41 -9.02 -6.65 -11.45
C GLY A 41 -9.09 -7.23 -12.87
N SER A 42 -9.00 -8.56 -12.97
CA SER A 42 -9.01 -9.27 -14.27
C SER A 42 -10.35 -9.27 -14.97
N VAL A 43 -11.43 -8.95 -14.27
CA VAL A 43 -12.80 -8.86 -14.83
C VAL A 43 -13.17 -7.43 -15.24
N ASP A 44 -12.33 -6.46 -14.91
CA ASP A 44 -12.56 -5.06 -15.16
C ASP A 44 -12.00 -4.64 -16.53
N ASN A 45 -12.47 -3.51 -17.04
CA ASN A 45 -11.98 -3.00 -18.32
C ASN A 45 -10.58 -2.38 -18.15
N PHE A 46 -9.58 -3.04 -18.72
CA PHE A 46 -8.17 -2.63 -18.62
C PHE A 46 -7.89 -1.23 -19.17
N SER A 47 -8.57 -0.83 -20.27
CA SER A 47 -8.40 0.53 -20.82
C SER A 47 -8.91 1.59 -19.85
N VAL A 48 -10.09 1.36 -19.26
CA VAL A 48 -10.66 2.27 -18.25
C VAL A 48 -9.77 2.35 -17.02
N ALA A 49 -9.25 1.22 -16.54
CA ALA A 49 -8.29 1.19 -15.42
C ALA A 49 -7.03 2.00 -15.75
N THR A 50 -6.50 1.85 -16.97
CA THR A 50 -5.35 2.62 -17.46
C THR A 50 -5.63 4.13 -17.48
N ASP A 51 -6.77 4.53 -18.01
CA ASP A 51 -7.18 5.94 -18.09
C ASP A 51 -7.38 6.55 -16.70
N MET A 52 -7.94 5.79 -15.76
CA MET A 52 -8.08 6.24 -14.36
C MET A 52 -6.72 6.51 -13.68
N ILE A 53 -5.74 5.63 -13.88
CA ILE A 53 -4.39 5.80 -13.32
C ILE A 53 -3.68 7.00 -13.96
N LYS A 54 -3.76 7.14 -15.29
CA LYS A 54 -3.20 8.29 -16.01
C LYS A 54 -3.84 9.60 -15.52
N TYR A 55 -5.15 9.65 -15.47
CA TYR A 55 -5.89 10.81 -15.00
C TYR A 55 -5.51 11.17 -13.55
N ALA A 56 -5.42 10.19 -12.67
CA ALA A 56 -5.00 10.41 -11.28
C ALA A 56 -3.61 11.02 -11.21
N PHE A 57 -2.65 10.45 -11.93
CA PHE A 57 -1.27 10.94 -11.95
C PHE A 57 -1.17 12.36 -12.52
N ASP A 58 -1.89 12.65 -13.61
CA ASP A 58 -1.97 13.98 -14.23
C ASP A 58 -2.60 15.06 -13.34
N HIS A 59 -3.26 14.65 -12.25
CA HIS A 59 -3.82 15.53 -11.23
C HIS A 59 -3.06 15.52 -9.91
N GLY A 60 -1.82 14.98 -9.92
CA GLY A 60 -0.93 14.97 -8.77
C GLY A 60 -1.25 13.90 -7.71
N ILE A 61 -2.10 12.93 -8.03
CA ILE A 61 -2.29 11.74 -7.17
C ILE A 61 -1.11 10.81 -7.43
N THR A 62 -0.09 10.92 -6.59
CA THR A 62 1.14 10.13 -6.71
C THR A 62 1.12 8.84 -5.91
N HIS A 63 0.17 8.66 -4.99
CA HIS A 63 0.06 7.46 -4.16
C HIS A 63 -0.99 6.51 -4.71
N PHE A 64 -0.54 5.30 -5.08
CA PHE A 64 -1.34 4.18 -5.57
C PHE A 64 -1.32 3.05 -4.55
N ASP A 65 -2.51 2.71 -4.02
CA ASP A 65 -2.65 1.80 -2.89
C ASP A 65 -3.25 0.46 -3.30
N LEU A 66 -2.40 -0.58 -3.31
CA LEU A 66 -2.74 -1.96 -3.66
C LEU A 66 -2.84 -2.87 -2.42
N ALA A 67 -3.18 -4.10 -2.66
CA ALA A 67 -2.95 -5.25 -1.79
C ALA A 67 -2.84 -6.52 -2.65
N ASN A 68 -2.15 -7.53 -2.12
CA ASN A 68 -1.93 -8.78 -2.84
C ASN A 68 -3.24 -9.51 -3.21
N ASN A 69 -4.32 -9.31 -2.43
CA ASN A 69 -5.62 -9.93 -2.66
C ASN A 69 -6.60 -9.07 -3.47
N TYR A 70 -6.19 -7.89 -3.94
CA TYR A 70 -7.06 -7.01 -4.71
C TYR A 70 -7.32 -7.50 -6.14
N GLY A 71 -8.49 -7.14 -6.65
CA GLY A 71 -9.10 -7.61 -7.88
C GLY A 71 -10.09 -8.73 -7.56
N PRO A 72 -11.01 -9.14 -8.39
CA PRO A 72 -11.17 -10.52 -8.76
C PRO A 72 -10.37 -10.76 -10.05
N VAL A 73 -9.51 -11.78 -10.12
CA VAL A 73 -9.03 -12.77 -9.15
C VAL A 73 -7.96 -12.15 -8.22
N PRO A 74 -7.71 -12.67 -6.97
CA PRO A 74 -6.67 -12.16 -6.09
C PRO A 74 -5.31 -12.05 -6.79
N GLY A 75 -4.66 -10.88 -6.67
CA GLY A 75 -3.40 -10.56 -7.34
C GLY A 75 -3.54 -9.92 -8.71
N SER A 76 -4.74 -9.92 -9.31
CA SER A 76 -4.93 -9.36 -10.65
C SER A 76 -4.80 -7.83 -10.70
N ALA A 77 -5.17 -7.13 -9.63
CA ALA A 77 -4.97 -5.69 -9.56
C ALA A 77 -3.47 -5.32 -9.60
N GLU A 78 -2.62 -6.04 -8.86
CA GLU A 78 -1.16 -5.86 -8.93
C GLU A 78 -0.60 -6.19 -10.32
N THR A 79 -1.09 -7.24 -10.96
CA THR A 79 -0.67 -7.64 -12.32
C THR A 79 -1.04 -6.57 -13.34
N ASN A 80 -2.28 -6.08 -13.31
CA ASN A 80 -2.75 -5.03 -14.20
C ASN A 80 -2.01 -3.71 -13.97
N PHE A 81 -1.80 -3.33 -12.71
CA PHE A 81 -1.05 -2.13 -12.36
C PHE A 81 0.39 -2.21 -12.86
N GLY A 82 1.08 -3.34 -12.66
CA GLY A 82 2.43 -3.56 -13.16
C GLY A 82 2.53 -3.45 -14.68
N ARG A 83 1.53 -3.98 -15.40
CA ARG A 83 1.42 -3.81 -16.86
C ARG A 83 1.23 -2.33 -17.24
N ILE A 84 0.34 -1.61 -16.55
CA ILE A 84 0.09 -0.18 -16.80
C ILE A 84 1.36 0.64 -16.56
N LEU A 85 2.10 0.38 -15.48
CA LEU A 85 3.38 1.05 -15.21
C LEU A 85 4.37 0.83 -16.34
N LYS A 86 4.55 -0.41 -16.76
CA LYS A 86 5.47 -0.77 -17.83
C LYS A 86 5.11 -0.14 -19.17
N GLU A 87 3.83 -0.07 -19.51
CA GLU A 87 3.36 0.43 -20.80
C GLU A 87 3.26 1.96 -20.86
N ASN A 88 3.02 2.64 -19.71
CA ASN A 88 2.66 4.06 -19.72
C ASN A 88 3.53 4.98 -18.86
N PHE A 89 4.30 4.43 -17.90
CA PHE A 89 4.98 5.24 -16.88
C PHE A 89 6.48 4.96 -16.80
N GLN A 90 7.11 4.58 -17.91
CA GLN A 90 8.56 4.41 -17.95
C GLN A 90 9.26 5.75 -17.61
N GLY A 91 10.16 5.70 -16.62
CA GLY A 91 10.88 6.88 -16.13
C GLY A 91 10.16 7.68 -15.03
N TYR A 92 8.93 7.31 -14.64
CA TYR A 92 8.16 8.02 -13.60
C TYR A 92 8.06 7.26 -12.27
N ARG A 93 8.77 6.14 -12.11
CA ARG A 93 8.72 5.33 -10.88
C ARG A 93 9.06 6.14 -9.63
N ASP A 94 10.07 6.99 -9.70
CA ASP A 94 10.56 7.79 -8.58
C ASP A 94 9.63 8.95 -8.21
N GLU A 95 8.65 9.25 -9.05
CA GLU A 95 7.61 10.24 -8.78
C GLU A 95 6.35 9.62 -8.16
N MET A 96 6.33 8.31 -7.94
CA MET A 96 5.19 7.55 -7.43
C MET A 96 5.49 6.93 -6.07
N ILE A 97 4.50 6.95 -5.20
CA ILE A 97 4.44 6.15 -3.98
C ILE A 97 3.54 4.95 -4.27
N ILE A 98 4.10 3.77 -4.25
CA ILE A 98 3.36 2.54 -4.53
C ILE A 98 3.33 1.69 -3.25
N SER A 99 2.14 1.45 -2.75
CA SER A 99 1.94 0.62 -1.57
C SER A 99 1.25 -0.70 -1.90
N SER A 100 1.60 -1.75 -1.16
CA SER A 100 0.85 -3.01 -1.17
C SER A 100 0.78 -3.62 0.23
N LYS A 101 -0.04 -4.65 0.38
CA LYS A 101 -0.40 -5.25 1.66
C LYS A 101 -0.54 -6.76 1.53
N ALA A 102 -0.26 -7.49 2.62
CA ALA A 102 -0.53 -8.92 2.73
C ALA A 102 -1.13 -9.30 4.09
N GLY A 103 -1.82 -10.44 4.16
CA GLY A 103 -2.45 -10.95 5.38
C GLY A 103 -3.87 -11.50 5.18
N HIS A 104 -4.37 -11.49 3.95
CA HIS A 104 -5.59 -12.19 3.54
C HIS A 104 -5.26 -13.44 2.73
N ASP A 105 -6.24 -14.32 2.56
CA ASP A 105 -6.07 -15.58 1.86
C ASP A 105 -5.75 -15.36 0.37
N MET A 106 -4.65 -16.00 -0.08
CA MET A 106 -4.14 -15.89 -1.44
C MET A 106 -4.01 -17.23 -2.16
N TRP A 107 -3.81 -18.32 -1.42
CA TRP A 107 -3.71 -19.67 -1.97
C TRP A 107 -4.20 -20.70 -0.95
N ALA A 108 -4.50 -21.89 -1.40
CA ALA A 108 -5.02 -22.98 -0.56
C ALA A 108 -3.98 -23.52 0.42
N GLY A 109 -4.46 -24.05 1.53
CA GLY A 109 -3.64 -24.70 2.55
C GLY A 109 -3.24 -23.78 3.70
N PRO A 110 -2.46 -24.30 4.67
CA PRO A 110 -2.25 -23.62 5.95
C PRO A 110 -1.32 -22.39 5.90
N TYR A 111 -0.69 -22.12 4.75
CA TYR A 111 0.27 -21.03 4.59
C TYR A 111 -0.23 -19.91 3.66
N GLY A 112 -1.41 -20.08 3.09
CA GLY A 112 -1.93 -19.18 2.06
C GLY A 112 -2.62 -17.93 2.58
N GLY A 113 -2.93 -17.87 3.85
CA GLY A 113 -3.51 -16.71 4.55
C GLY A 113 -2.75 -16.42 5.83
N ASN A 114 -3.20 -15.49 6.62
CA ASN A 114 -2.65 -15.00 7.87
C ASN A 114 -1.43 -14.06 7.73
N SER A 115 -0.90 -13.58 8.86
CA SER A 115 0.19 -12.62 8.94
C SER A 115 1.50 -13.23 9.46
N SER A 116 1.64 -14.57 9.33
CA SER A 116 2.87 -15.27 9.71
C SER A 116 4.06 -14.85 8.84
N ARG A 117 5.26 -15.01 9.37
CA ARG A 117 6.49 -14.77 8.63
C ARG A 117 6.52 -15.51 7.29
N LYS A 118 6.09 -16.78 7.30
CA LYS A 118 6.03 -17.61 6.09
C LYS A 118 5.15 -16.98 5.01
N ASN A 119 3.95 -16.50 5.39
CA ASN A 119 3.03 -15.89 4.46
C ASN A 119 3.51 -14.53 3.96
N LEU A 120 3.92 -13.62 4.86
CA LEU A 120 4.31 -12.26 4.49
C LEU A 120 5.53 -12.23 3.57
N MET A 121 6.55 -13.06 3.86
CA MET A 121 7.74 -13.14 2.99
C MET A 121 7.42 -13.67 1.60
N ALA A 122 6.60 -14.72 1.51
CA ALA A 122 6.15 -15.24 0.22
C ALA A 122 5.27 -14.22 -0.52
N SER A 123 4.41 -13.52 0.20
CA SER A 123 3.47 -12.55 -0.35
C SER A 123 4.18 -11.35 -0.97
N ILE A 124 5.16 -10.75 -0.29
CA ILE A 124 5.89 -9.61 -0.86
C ILE A 124 6.66 -10.01 -2.11
N ASP A 125 7.29 -11.19 -2.13
CA ASP A 125 8.01 -11.68 -3.31
C ASP A 125 7.07 -11.94 -4.49
N GLN A 126 5.86 -12.41 -4.23
CA GLN A 126 4.83 -12.58 -5.26
C GLN A 126 4.32 -11.22 -5.75
N SER A 127 4.09 -10.27 -4.86
CA SER A 127 3.63 -8.92 -5.20
C SER A 127 4.64 -8.16 -6.05
N LEU A 128 5.93 -8.22 -5.71
CA LEU A 128 7.01 -7.64 -6.51
C LEU A 128 7.06 -8.26 -7.92
N ARG A 129 6.90 -9.58 -8.04
CA ARG A 129 6.84 -10.25 -9.35
C ARG A 129 5.62 -9.83 -10.17
N ARG A 130 4.42 -9.69 -9.56
CA ARG A 130 3.20 -9.26 -10.27
C ARG A 130 3.29 -7.83 -10.76
N THR A 131 3.81 -6.94 -9.94
CA THR A 131 3.95 -5.52 -10.28
C THR A 131 5.16 -5.23 -11.17
N GLY A 132 6.17 -6.11 -11.18
CA GLY A 132 7.44 -5.86 -11.87
C GLY A 132 8.31 -4.83 -11.16
N LEU A 133 8.03 -4.52 -9.89
CA LEU A 133 8.80 -3.58 -9.08
C LEU A 133 9.96 -4.27 -8.38
N GLU A 134 11.03 -3.51 -8.11
CA GLU A 134 12.15 -3.95 -7.28
C GLU A 134 11.83 -3.81 -5.79
N TYR A 135 11.04 -2.80 -5.42
CA TYR A 135 10.59 -2.53 -4.06
C TYR A 135 9.24 -1.82 -4.05
N PHE A 136 8.52 -1.93 -2.95
CA PHE A 136 7.39 -1.05 -2.63
C PHE A 136 7.85 0.15 -1.81
N ASP A 137 7.22 1.30 -1.99
CA ASP A 137 7.46 2.44 -1.10
C ASP A 137 6.93 2.14 0.30
N ILE A 138 5.72 1.59 0.38
CA ILE A 138 5.10 1.22 1.67
C ILE A 138 4.57 -0.21 1.58
N PHE A 139 4.91 -1.05 2.54
CA PHE A 139 4.31 -2.38 2.66
C PHE A 139 3.59 -2.55 4.00
N TYR A 140 2.35 -3.07 3.95
CA TYR A 140 1.52 -3.19 5.14
C TYR A 140 1.28 -4.64 5.55
N SER A 141 1.20 -4.87 6.87
CA SER A 141 0.34 -5.95 7.36
C SER A 141 -1.12 -5.51 7.20
N HIS A 142 -1.89 -6.24 6.39
CA HIS A 142 -3.24 -5.84 5.95
C HIS A 142 -4.27 -5.88 7.07
N ARG A 143 -4.04 -6.73 8.06
CA ARG A 143 -4.86 -6.86 9.27
C ARG A 143 -4.11 -7.59 10.37
N TYR A 144 -4.55 -7.41 11.60
CA TYR A 144 -4.28 -8.36 12.66
C TYR A 144 -5.20 -9.58 12.47
N ASP A 145 -4.63 -10.77 12.42
CA ASP A 145 -5.40 -11.99 12.10
C ASP A 145 -5.96 -12.73 13.34
N GLY A 146 -5.59 -12.26 14.54
CA GLY A 146 -6.04 -12.85 15.80
C GLY A 146 -5.37 -14.16 16.20
N VAL A 147 -4.46 -14.68 15.40
CA VAL A 147 -3.80 -15.98 15.58
C VAL A 147 -2.28 -15.86 15.64
N THR A 148 -1.69 -15.15 14.66
CA THR A 148 -0.23 -14.93 14.60
C THR A 148 0.20 -13.98 15.72
N PRO A 149 1.22 -14.32 16.51
CA PRO A 149 1.80 -13.37 17.46
C PRO A 149 2.16 -12.06 16.75
N VAL A 150 1.76 -10.94 17.32
CA VAL A 150 2.03 -9.63 16.70
C VAL A 150 3.52 -9.40 16.49
N GLU A 151 4.34 -9.91 17.40
CA GLU A 151 5.79 -9.80 17.37
C GLU A 151 6.39 -10.50 16.13
N GLU A 152 5.87 -11.67 15.74
CA GLU A 152 6.31 -12.37 14.52
C GLU A 152 6.00 -11.57 13.27
N THR A 153 4.77 -11.05 13.19
CA THR A 153 4.34 -10.21 12.06
C THR A 153 5.21 -8.95 11.96
N ILE A 154 5.41 -8.24 13.05
CA ILE A 154 6.15 -6.98 13.08
C ILE A 154 7.62 -7.19 12.80
N GLN A 155 8.24 -8.21 13.40
CA GLN A 155 9.63 -8.56 13.09
C GLN A 155 9.80 -8.88 11.60
N THR A 156 8.80 -9.51 10.99
CA THR A 156 8.83 -9.81 9.56
C THR A 156 8.79 -8.53 8.71
N LEU A 157 7.94 -7.56 9.04
CA LEU A 157 7.90 -6.27 8.34
C LEU A 157 9.23 -5.51 8.47
N ILE A 158 9.85 -5.51 9.65
CA ILE A 158 11.18 -4.93 9.88
C ILE A 158 12.23 -5.60 8.98
N ASP A 159 12.20 -6.92 8.87
CA ASP A 159 13.13 -7.67 8.03
C ASP A 159 12.90 -7.40 6.53
N ILE A 160 11.67 -7.17 6.09
CA ILE A 160 11.32 -6.77 4.72
C ILE A 160 11.99 -5.44 4.36
N VAL A 161 11.97 -4.46 5.26
CA VAL A 161 12.68 -3.18 5.06
C VAL A 161 14.18 -3.40 5.02
N LYS A 162 14.73 -4.16 5.96
CA LYS A 162 16.18 -4.48 5.98
C LYS A 162 16.66 -5.21 4.73
N GLN A 163 15.78 -5.95 4.06
CA GLN A 163 16.06 -6.61 2.78
C GLN A 163 15.90 -5.68 1.56
N GLY A 164 15.47 -4.44 1.76
CA GLY A 164 15.24 -3.49 0.67
C GLY A 164 14.01 -3.78 -0.19
N LYS A 165 13.10 -4.65 0.25
CA LYS A 165 11.87 -4.98 -0.48
C LYS A 165 10.76 -3.95 -0.27
N ALA A 166 10.86 -3.15 0.79
CA ALA A 166 10.04 -1.98 1.03
C ALA A 166 10.88 -0.89 1.67
N LEU A 167 10.58 0.38 1.37
CA LEU A 167 11.25 1.53 2.00
C LEU A 167 10.67 1.82 3.38
N TYR A 168 9.35 1.72 3.49
CA TYR A 168 8.58 1.97 4.70
C TYR A 168 7.59 0.84 4.96
N ILE A 169 7.15 0.75 6.21
CA ILE A 169 6.13 -0.22 6.63
C ILE A 169 4.99 0.47 7.35
N GLY A 170 3.83 -0.16 7.26
CA GLY A 170 2.60 0.26 7.94
C GLY A 170 1.80 -0.92 8.46
N ILE A 171 0.78 -0.61 9.23
CA ILE A 171 -0.23 -1.58 9.68
C ILE A 171 -1.62 -1.13 9.24
N SER A 172 -2.54 -2.07 9.12
CA SER A 172 -3.92 -1.78 8.76
C SER A 172 -4.88 -2.54 9.66
N LYS A 173 -5.93 -1.86 10.13
CA LYS A 173 -7.01 -2.45 10.94
C LYS A 173 -6.56 -3.17 12.21
N TYR A 174 -5.46 -2.75 12.80
CA TYR A 174 -4.98 -3.30 14.07
C TYR A 174 -5.83 -2.75 15.22
N PRO A 175 -6.26 -3.60 16.17
CA PRO A 175 -6.84 -3.13 17.41
C PRO A 175 -5.81 -2.30 18.20
N PRO A 176 -6.23 -1.34 19.05
CA PRO A 176 -5.32 -0.40 19.71
C PRO A 176 -4.18 -1.06 20.51
N LEU A 177 -4.46 -2.15 21.23
CA LEU A 177 -3.43 -2.86 21.99
C LEU A 177 -2.33 -3.43 21.08
N GLN A 178 -2.71 -4.12 20.01
CA GLN A 178 -1.76 -4.70 19.05
C GLN A 178 -1.05 -3.62 18.24
N ALA A 179 -1.72 -2.52 17.94
CA ALA A 179 -1.09 -1.37 17.28
C ALA A 179 -0.01 -0.74 18.16
N ARG A 180 -0.23 -0.59 19.47
CA ARG A 180 0.77 -0.09 20.43
C ARG A 180 2.01 -0.97 20.43
N ILE A 181 1.85 -2.29 20.58
CA ILE A 181 2.96 -3.25 20.53
C ILE A 181 3.75 -3.10 19.21
N ALA A 182 3.02 -2.99 18.09
CA ALA A 182 3.62 -2.82 16.78
C ALA A 182 4.46 -1.54 16.68
N TYR A 183 3.92 -0.40 17.09
CA TYR A 183 4.64 0.88 17.07
C TYR A 183 5.91 0.86 17.93
N GLU A 184 5.80 0.35 19.14
CA GLU A 184 6.95 0.26 20.09
C GLU A 184 8.06 -0.65 19.53
N MET A 185 7.71 -1.81 18.98
CA MET A 185 8.67 -2.73 18.37
C MET A 185 9.39 -2.13 17.17
N MET A 186 8.62 -1.52 16.25
CA MET A 186 9.15 -0.89 15.05
C MET A 186 10.07 0.28 15.40
N ALA A 187 9.66 1.14 16.33
CA ALA A 187 10.47 2.27 16.80
C ALA A 187 11.77 1.79 17.44
N LYS A 188 11.71 0.77 18.32
CA LYS A 188 12.91 0.18 18.97
C LYS A 188 13.88 -0.43 17.97
N ALA A 189 13.39 -0.94 16.85
CA ALA A 189 14.22 -1.51 15.78
C ALA A 189 14.81 -0.45 14.83
N GLY A 190 14.50 0.84 15.02
CA GLY A 190 14.91 1.92 14.13
C GLY A 190 14.18 1.95 12.78
N VAL A 191 13.05 1.26 12.70
CA VAL A 191 12.17 1.20 11.52
C VAL A 191 10.76 1.59 11.98
N PRO A 192 10.49 2.88 12.22
CA PRO A 192 9.20 3.32 12.75
C PRO A 192 8.06 3.01 11.80
N CYS A 193 6.87 2.75 12.35
CA CYS A 193 5.65 2.63 11.58
C CYS A 193 5.37 3.96 10.89
N LEU A 194 5.41 3.98 9.57
CA LEU A 194 5.17 5.22 8.82
C LEU A 194 3.71 5.65 8.90
N ILE A 195 2.79 4.68 8.78
CA ILE A 195 1.39 4.95 8.53
C ILE A 195 0.51 3.80 9.04
N SER A 196 -0.68 4.16 9.51
CA SER A 196 -1.74 3.22 9.84
C SER A 196 -2.96 3.47 8.96
N GLN A 197 -3.46 2.39 8.33
CA GLN A 197 -4.61 2.49 7.46
C GLN A 197 -5.85 1.86 8.12
N TYR A 198 -6.90 2.67 8.25
CA TYR A 198 -8.17 2.27 8.84
C TYR A 198 -9.34 2.58 7.91
N ARG A 199 -10.45 1.88 8.13
CA ARG A 199 -11.74 2.32 7.62
C ARG A 199 -12.19 3.53 8.43
N TYR A 200 -12.34 4.67 7.78
CA TYR A 200 -12.71 5.91 8.42
C TYR A 200 -13.52 6.79 7.44
N SER A 201 -14.68 7.20 7.87
CA SER A 201 -15.57 8.06 7.07
C SER A 201 -16.52 8.82 7.98
N MET A 202 -17.37 9.68 7.42
CA MET A 202 -18.44 10.35 8.19
C MET A 202 -19.39 9.38 8.89
N PHE A 203 -19.51 8.15 8.39
CA PHE A 203 -20.41 7.11 8.92
C PHE A 203 -19.70 6.03 9.74
N ASP A 204 -18.37 5.97 9.68
CA ASP A 204 -17.56 5.00 10.43
C ASP A 204 -16.42 5.76 11.13
N ARG A 205 -16.65 6.08 12.39
CA ARG A 205 -15.79 6.94 13.21
C ARG A 205 -15.18 6.22 14.41
N ALA A 206 -15.27 4.90 14.46
CA ALA A 206 -14.80 4.09 15.59
C ALA A 206 -13.32 4.31 15.95
N VAL A 207 -12.49 4.68 14.98
CA VAL A 207 -11.06 4.91 15.16
C VAL A 207 -10.72 6.15 15.99
N GLU A 208 -11.67 7.09 16.16
CA GLU A 208 -11.45 8.35 16.88
C GLU A 208 -11.24 8.15 18.37
N ALA A 209 -11.86 7.12 18.95
CA ALA A 209 -11.82 6.88 20.39
C ALA A 209 -10.41 6.52 20.89
N GLU A 210 -9.68 5.66 20.16
CA GLU A 210 -8.40 5.11 20.60
C GLU A 210 -7.33 5.10 19.50
N SER A 211 -7.67 4.67 18.29
CA SER A 211 -6.66 4.42 17.23
C SER A 211 -6.00 5.70 16.74
N LEU A 212 -6.75 6.79 16.53
CA LEU A 212 -6.19 8.07 16.11
C LEU A 212 -5.35 8.72 17.21
N PRO A 213 -5.80 8.83 18.47
CA PRO A 213 -4.94 9.31 19.56
C PRO A 213 -3.65 8.50 19.69
N LEU A 214 -3.74 7.16 19.67
CA LEU A 214 -2.57 6.29 19.74
C LEU A 214 -1.60 6.52 18.58
N ALA A 215 -2.10 6.65 17.36
CA ALA A 215 -1.24 6.91 16.20
C ALA A 215 -0.58 8.31 16.27
N ALA A 216 -1.20 9.29 16.92
CA ALA A 216 -0.64 10.62 17.11
C ALA A 216 0.48 10.66 18.17
N GLU A 217 0.50 9.72 19.12
CA GLU A 217 1.55 9.58 20.12
C GLU A 217 2.87 9.04 19.52
N HIS A 218 2.76 8.19 18.50
CA HIS A 218 3.87 7.46 17.85
C HIS A 218 4.27 8.02 16.49
#